data_1ede7d72c0977159ba678acbb868211c
#
_entry.id   1ede7d72c0977159ba678acbb868211c
#
_cell.length_a   1.000
_cell.length_b   1.000
_cell.length_c   1.000
_cell.angle_alpha   90.00
_cell.angle_beta   90.00
_cell.angle_gamma   90.00
#
_symmetry.space_group_name_H-M   'P 1'
#
loop_
_entity.id
_entity.type
_entity.pdbx_description
1 polymer ?
#
loop_
_entity_poly.entity_id
_entity_poly.type
_entity_poly.pdbx_seq_one_letter_code
_entity_poly.pdbx_strand_id
1 'polypeptide(L)'
;YQVLEEGSHYIIKKIIVNSGGKLSLQSHQHRSEHWIIAEGEAVVTINDEIKTLKENETIFIPQGFKHRLANKTATKLIIIEFWYGDILDENDIERFEDIYERI
;
A
#
# COMPACT_ATOMS: atom_id res chain seq x y z
N TYR A 1 -5.56 0.83 -10.20
CA TYR A 1 -4.64 1.94 -9.90
C TYR A 1 -4.32 2.75 -11.16
N GLN A 2 -3.71 3.91 -10.96
CA GLN A 2 -3.30 4.78 -12.04
C GLN A 2 -1.86 5.24 -11.79
N VAL A 3 -1.00 5.08 -12.79
CA VAL A 3 0.36 5.63 -12.72
C VAL A 3 0.27 7.11 -13.05
N LEU A 4 0.74 7.97 -12.15
CA LEU A 4 0.72 9.42 -12.34
C LEU A 4 2.02 9.93 -12.95
N GLU A 5 3.14 9.33 -12.56
CA GLU A 5 4.45 9.69 -13.07
C GLU A 5 5.43 8.57 -12.78
N GLU A 6 6.43 8.39 -13.64
CA GLU A 6 7.52 7.48 -13.37
C GLU A 6 8.85 8.03 -13.87
N GLY A 7 9.90 7.75 -13.11
CA GLY A 7 11.26 8.12 -13.42
C GLY A 7 12.16 6.90 -13.40
N SER A 8 13.49 7.12 -13.34
CA SER A 8 14.47 6.02 -13.35
C SER A 8 14.40 5.17 -12.09
N HIS A 9 14.10 5.79 -10.95
CA HIS A 9 14.14 5.14 -9.65
C HIS A 9 12.87 5.31 -8.84
N TYR A 10 11.81 5.87 -9.44
CA TYR A 10 10.56 6.07 -8.72
C TYR A 10 9.33 5.93 -9.63
N ILE A 11 8.21 5.60 -8.99
CA ILE A 11 6.89 5.62 -9.62
C ILE A 11 5.92 6.24 -8.64
N ILE A 12 5.06 7.13 -9.13
CA ILE A 12 3.97 7.71 -8.34
C ILE A 12 2.66 7.12 -8.86
N LYS A 13 1.86 6.55 -7.94
CA LYS A 13 0.60 5.90 -8.27
C LYS A 13 -0.54 6.46 -7.45
N LYS A 14 -1.73 6.48 -8.05
CA LYS A 14 -2.98 6.74 -7.35
C LYS A 14 -3.73 5.41 -7.21
N ILE A 15 -4.10 5.06 -5.99
CA ILE A 15 -4.82 3.83 -5.68
C ILE A 15 -6.20 4.21 -5.15
N ILE A 16 -7.25 3.61 -5.71
CA ILE A 16 -8.61 3.78 -5.21
C ILE A 16 -9.06 2.43 -4.65
N VAL A 17 -9.48 2.43 -3.39
CA VAL A 17 -9.99 1.23 -2.73
C VAL A 17 -11.44 1.49 -2.34
N ASN A 18 -12.34 0.75 -2.93
CA ASN A 18 -13.77 0.89 -2.64
C ASN A 18 -14.08 0.46 -1.20
N SER A 19 -15.23 0.88 -0.71
CA SER A 19 -15.72 0.47 0.61
C SER A 19 -15.63 -1.03 0.77
N GLY A 20 -15.05 -1.49 1.87
CA GLY A 20 -14.89 -2.90 2.17
C GLY A 20 -13.74 -3.58 1.42
N GLY A 21 -13.05 -2.88 0.54
CA GLY A 21 -11.92 -3.44 -0.21
C GLY A 21 -10.72 -3.71 0.67
N LYS A 22 -10.00 -4.78 0.33
CA LYS A 22 -8.80 -5.16 1.05
C LYS A 22 -7.79 -5.74 0.06
N LEU A 23 -6.55 -5.27 0.14
CA LEU A 23 -5.46 -5.80 -0.66
C LEU A 23 -4.77 -6.93 0.09
N SER A 24 -4.05 -7.78 -0.64
CA SER A 24 -3.32 -8.90 -0.04
C SER A 24 -2.21 -8.40 0.88
N LEU A 25 -1.86 -9.21 1.87
CA LEU A 25 -0.64 -9.00 2.63
C LEU A 25 0.54 -9.35 1.73
N GLN A 26 1.48 -8.43 1.58
CA GLN A 26 2.56 -8.56 0.61
C GLN A 26 3.84 -7.88 1.08
N SER A 27 4.96 -8.22 0.46
CA SER A 27 6.23 -7.52 0.65
C SER A 27 6.94 -7.35 -0.68
N HIS A 28 7.88 -6.41 -0.73
CA HIS A 28 8.67 -6.11 -1.93
C HIS A 28 10.14 -6.03 -1.55
N GLN A 29 11.01 -6.67 -2.33
CA GLN A 29 12.42 -6.78 -2.01
C GLN A 29 13.27 -5.63 -2.56
N HIS A 30 12.78 -4.94 -3.60
CA HIS A 30 13.60 -3.97 -4.32
C HIS A 30 13.06 -2.55 -4.29
N ARG A 31 12.04 -2.28 -3.48
CA ARG A 31 11.49 -0.95 -3.34
C ARG A 31 10.97 -0.66 -1.95
N SER A 32 11.00 0.62 -1.59
CA SER A 32 10.26 1.16 -0.45
C SER A 32 9.06 1.92 -0.99
N GLU A 33 8.09 2.21 -0.12
CA GLU A 33 6.89 2.94 -0.49
C GLU A 33 6.57 4.00 0.55
N HIS A 34 6.12 5.16 0.08
CA HIS A 34 5.52 6.20 0.91
C HIS A 34 4.08 6.33 0.49
N TRP A 35 3.16 6.29 1.43
CA TRP A 35 1.74 6.45 1.16
C TRP A 35 1.20 7.70 1.81
N ILE A 36 0.36 8.44 1.09
CA ILE A 36 -0.34 9.62 1.58
C ILE A 36 -1.82 9.35 1.42
N ILE A 37 -2.60 9.50 2.49
CA ILE A 37 -4.04 9.33 2.43
C ILE A 37 -4.63 10.63 1.87
N ALA A 38 -5.13 10.57 0.64
CA ALA A 38 -5.69 11.74 -0.03
C ALA A 38 -7.18 11.92 0.30
N GLU A 39 -7.92 10.82 0.49
CA GLU A 39 -9.33 10.85 0.81
C GLU A 39 -9.72 9.58 1.56
N GLY A 40 -10.51 9.72 2.61
CA GLY A 40 -11.01 8.57 3.36
C GLY A 40 -10.11 8.16 4.52
N GLU A 41 -10.24 6.91 4.94
CA GLU A 41 -9.51 6.37 6.07
C GLU A 41 -9.00 4.98 5.73
N ALA A 42 -7.74 4.72 6.04
CA ALA A 42 -7.07 3.46 5.72
C ALA A 42 -6.69 2.70 6.97
N VAL A 43 -6.88 1.39 6.96
CA VAL A 43 -6.30 0.50 7.97
C VAL A 43 -5.10 -0.17 7.32
N VAL A 44 -3.92 0.08 7.87
CA VAL A 44 -2.67 -0.42 7.31
C VAL A 44 -2.02 -1.37 8.30
N THR A 45 -1.70 -2.55 7.83
CA THR A 45 -0.92 -3.53 8.61
C THR A 45 0.51 -3.46 8.10
N ILE A 46 1.47 -3.24 9.00
CA ILE A 46 2.90 -3.28 8.70
C ILE A 46 3.55 -4.25 9.65
N ASN A 47 4.09 -5.35 9.12
CA ASN A 47 4.57 -6.47 9.92
C ASN A 47 3.48 -6.88 10.91
N ASP A 48 3.69 -6.69 12.21
CA ASP A 48 2.72 -7.08 13.25
C ASP A 48 1.91 -5.89 13.78
N GLU A 49 2.14 -4.69 13.26
CA GLU A 49 1.44 -3.49 13.71
C GLU A 49 0.27 -3.15 12.80
N ILE A 50 -0.83 -2.70 13.41
CA ILE A 50 -2.01 -2.22 12.68
C ILE A 50 -2.19 -0.75 13.03
N LYS A 51 -2.28 0.09 12.00
CA LYS A 51 -2.45 1.54 12.14
C LYS A 51 -3.66 2.00 11.33
N THR A 52 -4.40 2.95 11.90
CA THR A 52 -5.46 3.63 11.17
C THR A 52 -4.95 5.00 10.77
N LEU A 53 -5.01 5.29 9.47
CA LEU A 53 -4.54 6.55 8.91
C LEU A 53 -5.71 7.33 8.32
N LYS A 54 -5.74 8.61 8.62
CA LYS A 54 -6.76 9.55 8.13
C LYS A 54 -6.19 10.45 7.06
N GLU A 55 -7.05 11.26 6.47
CA GLU A 55 -6.64 12.20 5.41
C GLU A 55 -5.45 13.03 5.83
N ASN A 56 -4.53 13.21 4.90
CA ASN A 56 -3.28 13.94 5.04
C ASN A 56 -2.23 13.24 5.91
N GLU A 57 -2.51 12.08 6.44
CA GLU A 57 -1.51 11.29 7.16
C GLU A 57 -0.72 10.43 6.17
N THR A 58 0.52 10.12 6.55
CA THR A 58 1.46 9.40 5.71
C THR A 58 2.05 8.21 6.44
N ILE A 59 2.56 7.26 5.68
CA ILE A 59 3.28 6.13 6.23
C ILE A 59 4.41 5.74 5.29
N PHE A 60 5.55 5.36 5.86
CA PHE A 60 6.68 4.84 5.11
C PHE A 60 6.78 3.33 5.31
N ILE A 61 6.88 2.59 4.20
CA ILE A 61 7.01 1.13 4.21
C ILE A 61 8.38 0.79 3.67
N PRO A 62 9.33 0.36 4.54
CA PRO A 62 10.66 -0.04 4.08
C PRO A 62 10.63 -1.28 3.20
N GLN A 63 11.70 -1.49 2.44
CA GLN A 63 11.90 -2.71 1.68
C GLN A 63 11.80 -3.93 2.59
N GLY A 64 11.14 -4.96 2.12
CA GLY A 64 11.04 -6.24 2.84
C GLY A 64 9.95 -6.30 3.91
N PHE A 65 9.35 -5.17 4.28
CA PHE A 65 8.30 -5.17 5.29
C PHE A 65 7.01 -5.71 4.71
N LYS A 66 6.37 -6.59 5.46
CA LYS A 66 5.02 -7.08 5.11
C LYS A 66 4.02 -5.97 5.35
N HIS A 67 3.12 -5.76 4.40
CA HIS A 67 2.11 -4.72 4.54
C HIS A 67 0.80 -5.10 3.85
N ARG A 68 -0.28 -4.54 4.36
CA ARG A 68 -1.63 -4.70 3.81
C ARG A 68 -2.39 -3.40 3.98
N LEU A 69 -3.26 -3.13 3.02
CA LEU A 69 -4.17 -1.99 3.04
C LEU A 69 -5.60 -2.49 3.04
N ALA A 70 -6.45 -1.91 3.89
CA ALA A 70 -7.87 -2.20 3.93
C ALA A 70 -8.67 -0.92 4.09
N ASN A 71 -9.82 -0.88 3.43
CA ASN A 71 -10.81 0.18 3.62
C ASN A 71 -12.02 -0.41 4.35
N LYS A 72 -12.14 -0.12 5.63
CA LYS A 72 -13.23 -0.63 6.47
C LYS A 72 -14.38 0.37 6.60
N THR A 73 -14.33 1.46 5.84
CA THR A 73 -15.35 2.52 5.91
C THR A 73 -16.42 2.35 4.84
N ALA A 74 -17.46 3.18 4.92
CA ALA A 74 -18.57 3.18 3.97
C ALA A 74 -18.27 4.00 2.70
N THR A 75 -17.14 4.71 2.66
CA THR A 75 -16.76 5.56 1.53
C THR A 75 -15.48 5.06 0.88
N LYS A 76 -15.19 5.55 -0.32
CA LYS A 76 -13.97 5.15 -1.02
C LYS A 76 -12.74 5.75 -0.33
N LEU A 77 -11.62 5.09 -0.51
CA LEU A 77 -10.30 5.49 -0.02
C LEU A 77 -9.42 5.80 -1.22
N ILE A 78 -8.74 6.94 -1.19
CA ILE A 78 -7.78 7.30 -2.22
C ILE A 78 -6.43 7.51 -1.58
N ILE A 79 -5.42 6.82 -2.11
CA ILE A 79 -4.04 6.86 -1.62
C ILE A 79 -3.13 7.26 -2.77
N ILE A 80 -2.18 8.13 -2.49
CA ILE A 80 -1.07 8.43 -3.39
C ILE A 80 0.13 7.66 -2.87
N GLU A 81 0.73 6.83 -3.73
CA GLU A 81 1.89 6.03 -3.39
C GLU A 81 3.11 6.52 -4.15
N PHE A 82 4.22 6.64 -3.47
CA PHE A 82 5.52 6.91 -4.05
C PHE A 82 6.40 5.68 -3.85
N TRP A 83 6.74 5.01 -4.94
CA TRP A 83 7.64 3.85 -4.93
C TRP A 83 9.04 4.31 -5.25
N TYR A 84 10.02 3.85 -4.49
CA TYR A 84 11.41 4.18 -4.74
C TYR A 84 12.28 2.94 -4.67
N GLY A 85 13.13 2.73 -5.68
CA GLY A 85 14.05 1.60 -5.70
C GLY A 85 14.75 1.44 -7.05
N ASP A 86 15.66 0.49 -7.08
CA ASP A 86 16.44 0.19 -8.29
C ASP A 86 15.66 -0.64 -9.29
N ILE A 87 14.75 -1.48 -8.80
CA ILE A 87 13.92 -2.35 -9.63
C ILE A 87 12.46 -2.08 -9.26
N LEU A 88 11.72 -1.51 -10.19
CA LEU A 88 10.31 -1.13 -9.97
C LEU A 88 9.38 -2.04 -10.77
N ASP A 89 9.60 -3.34 -10.66
CA ASP A 89 8.84 -4.36 -11.36
C ASP A 89 7.67 -4.82 -10.48
N GLU A 90 6.49 -4.93 -11.06
CA GLU A 90 5.32 -5.42 -10.35
C GLU A 90 5.43 -6.90 -9.96
N ASN A 91 6.34 -7.63 -10.58
CA ASN A 91 6.64 -9.00 -10.18
C ASN A 91 7.52 -9.08 -8.93
N ASP A 92 8.05 -7.96 -8.43
CA ASP A 92 8.76 -7.88 -7.17
C ASP A 92 7.74 -7.87 -6.03
N ILE A 93 7.09 -9.01 -5.81
CA ILE A 93 6.04 -9.14 -4.82
C ILE A 93 6.01 -10.55 -4.26
N GLU A 94 5.91 -10.66 -2.95
CA GLU A 94 5.62 -11.89 -2.25
C GLU A 94 4.30 -11.71 -1.50
N ARG A 95 3.36 -12.63 -1.72
CA ARG A 95 2.02 -12.55 -1.13
C ARG A 95 1.86 -13.57 -0.01
N PHE A 96 1.18 -13.15 1.05
CA PHE A 96 0.95 -13.94 2.25
C PHE A 96 -0.54 -14.12 2.57
N GLU A 97 -1.41 -13.80 1.65
CA GLU A 97 -2.85 -13.77 1.91
C GLU A 97 -3.44 -15.11 2.32
N ASP A 98 -2.91 -16.23 1.77
CA ASP A 98 -3.42 -17.56 2.11
C ASP A 98 -3.24 -17.88 3.59
N ILE A 99 -2.20 -17.35 4.20
CA ILE A 99 -1.94 -17.55 5.63
C ILE A 99 -3.00 -16.84 6.46
N TYR A 100 -3.42 -15.66 6.01
CA TYR A 100 -4.35 -14.81 6.75
C TYR A 100 -5.80 -15.18 6.54
N GLU A 101 -6.16 -15.68 5.38
CA GLU A 101 -7.55 -16.05 5.09
C GLU A 101 -8.00 -17.30 5.83
N ARG A 102 -7.08 -18.10 6.31
CA ARG A 102 -7.38 -19.32 7.05
C ARG A 102 -7.53 -19.08 8.56
N ILE A 103 -7.23 -17.89 9.00
CA ILE A 103 -7.35 -17.50 10.38
C ILE A 103 -8.61 -16.67 10.59
#